data_cc5f6edd3d24ca4f909ba521235b94ae
#
_entry.id   cc5f6edd3d24ca4f909ba521235b94ae
#
_cell.length_a   1.000
_cell.length_b   1.000
_cell.length_c   1.000
_cell.angle_alpha   90.00
_cell.angle_beta   90.00
_cell.angle_gamma   90.00
#
_symmetry.space_group_name_H-M   'P 1'
#
loop_
_entity.id
_entity.type
_entity.pdbx_description
1 polymer ?
#
loop_
_entity_poly.entity_id
_entity_poly.type
_entity_poly.pdbx_seq_one_letter_code
_entity_poly.pdbx_strand_id
1 'polypeptide(L)'
;MQQYYILALLPAVLGCLNADTNSCASFIKSQSATASAFCATFTKSTVTATTGLPAWATNCSNKPSQISAECTCNYSGAGGSSPTTTLKTTTTAGSGGAITTPAGVTTTLPASKGATSTSKAITVSAGQTYDGGMKKFDRSPRVCEEQTETGEADAMFVLEAGATLANVIIGPDQAEGVHCKGTCTLTNVWWSDVCEDALTLKQSSGTSYVIGGGAFKASDKIVQFNGFGTVSISKFYANDYGKVVRSCGNCSGNGGARHIIMDNVIAVDGGVLCGINTNYGDTCVVTNSCQDDNKICDRYTGNNSGAEPPKIGSGPDGTYCKATGFTTAC
;
A
#
# COMPACT_ATOMS: atom_id res chain seq x y z
N MET A 1 -36.29 32.33 1.29
CA MET A 1 -35.08 32.18 0.46
C MET A 1 -34.12 31.25 1.22
N GLN A 2 -34.08 30.01 0.81
CA GLN A 2 -33.26 28.97 1.46
C GLN A 2 -32.03 28.77 0.59
N GLN A 3 -30.88 29.22 1.08
CA GLN A 3 -29.60 29.03 0.38
C GLN A 3 -29.14 27.57 0.55
N TYR A 4 -29.12 26.83 -0.54
CA TYR A 4 -28.47 25.52 -0.60
C TYR A 4 -26.97 25.72 -0.80
N TYR A 5 -26.17 25.34 0.20
CA TYR A 5 -24.73 25.19 0.04
C TYR A 5 -24.46 23.90 -0.73
N ILE A 6 -23.99 24.04 -1.96
CA ILE A 6 -23.47 22.93 -2.74
C ILE A 6 -22.07 22.63 -2.21
N LEU A 7 -21.95 21.54 -1.45
CA LEU A 7 -20.65 20.99 -1.09
C LEU A 7 -20.04 20.37 -2.35
N ALA A 8 -19.04 21.01 -2.92
CA ALA A 8 -18.24 20.42 -3.99
C ALA A 8 -17.40 19.30 -3.39
N LEU A 9 -17.83 18.06 -3.57
CA LEU A 9 -17.00 16.87 -3.34
C LEU A 9 -15.89 16.87 -4.40
N LEU A 10 -14.67 17.20 -4.00
CA LEU A 10 -13.48 16.96 -4.80
C LEU A 10 -13.37 15.45 -5.04
N PRO A 11 -13.23 14.99 -6.29
CA PRO A 11 -13.03 13.57 -6.56
C PRO A 11 -11.71 13.14 -5.93
N ALA A 12 -11.75 12.04 -5.16
CA ALA A 12 -10.54 11.36 -4.74
C ALA A 12 -9.71 11.03 -5.99
N VAL A 13 -8.47 11.51 -6.03
CA VAL A 13 -7.53 11.17 -7.11
C VAL A 13 -7.16 9.71 -6.91
N LEU A 14 -7.90 8.79 -7.55
CA LEU A 14 -7.44 7.43 -7.74
C LEU A 14 -6.16 7.52 -8.58
N GLY A 15 -5.08 6.91 -8.11
CA GLY A 15 -3.84 6.81 -8.88
C GLY A 15 -4.09 6.11 -10.22
N CYS A 16 -3.35 6.50 -11.25
CA CYS A 16 -3.45 5.91 -12.58
C CYS A 16 -3.14 4.41 -12.54
N LEU A 17 -3.98 3.60 -13.17
CA LEU A 17 -3.77 2.16 -13.26
C LEU A 17 -2.66 1.85 -14.30
N ASN A 18 -1.93 0.77 -14.09
CA ASN A 18 -0.91 0.36 -15.03
C ASN A 18 -1.55 -0.20 -16.31
N ALA A 19 -1.28 0.43 -17.47
CA ALA A 19 -1.83 0.04 -18.76
C ALA A 19 -1.41 -1.38 -19.19
N ASP A 20 -0.29 -1.90 -18.70
CA ASP A 20 0.20 -3.24 -19.06
C ASP A 20 -0.56 -4.37 -18.33
N THR A 21 -1.22 -4.03 -17.23
CA THR A 21 -1.93 -5.01 -16.37
C THR A 21 -3.42 -4.74 -16.21
N ASN A 22 -3.89 -3.57 -16.65
CA ASN A 22 -5.29 -3.15 -16.49
C ASN A 22 -5.94 -2.84 -17.83
N SER A 23 -7.00 -3.55 -18.18
CA SER A 23 -7.69 -3.44 -19.46
C SER A 23 -8.31 -2.05 -19.71
N CYS A 24 -8.77 -1.35 -18.65
CA CYS A 24 -9.29 0.01 -18.75
C CYS A 24 -8.18 1.01 -19.11
N ALA A 25 -7.08 1.01 -18.38
CA ALA A 25 -5.94 1.88 -18.63
C ALA A 25 -5.29 1.58 -19.98
N SER A 26 -5.11 0.31 -20.33
CA SER A 26 -4.58 -0.14 -21.63
C SER A 26 -5.43 0.35 -22.79
N PHE A 27 -6.75 0.20 -22.70
CA PHE A 27 -7.67 0.63 -23.75
C PHE A 27 -7.65 2.14 -23.91
N ILE A 28 -7.81 2.91 -22.81
CA ILE A 28 -7.82 4.38 -22.86
C ILE A 28 -6.51 4.92 -23.43
N LYS A 29 -5.38 4.33 -23.09
CA LYS A 29 -4.06 4.71 -23.63
C LYS A 29 -3.90 4.34 -25.11
N SER A 30 -4.40 3.18 -25.56
CA SER A 30 -4.25 2.70 -26.95
C SER A 30 -5.16 3.45 -27.95
N GLN A 31 -6.31 3.95 -27.52
CA GLN A 31 -7.33 4.62 -28.34
C GLN A 31 -7.22 6.14 -28.26
N SER A 32 -6.02 6.69 -28.39
CA SER A 32 -5.69 8.10 -28.09
C SER A 32 -6.62 9.14 -28.71
N ALA A 33 -7.08 8.98 -29.95
CA ALA A 33 -7.96 9.93 -30.62
C ALA A 33 -9.40 9.87 -30.09
N THR A 34 -9.97 8.67 -29.99
CA THR A 34 -11.37 8.46 -29.56
C THR A 34 -11.53 8.67 -28.06
N ALA A 35 -10.60 8.17 -27.25
CA ALA A 35 -10.62 8.29 -25.81
C ALA A 35 -10.34 9.74 -25.38
N SER A 36 -9.43 10.45 -26.05
CA SER A 36 -9.11 11.84 -25.72
C SER A 36 -10.33 12.76 -25.86
N ALA A 37 -11.09 12.65 -26.97
CA ALA A 37 -12.29 13.42 -27.20
C ALA A 37 -13.39 13.13 -26.15
N PHE A 38 -13.56 11.86 -25.78
CA PHE A 38 -14.48 11.43 -24.74
C PHE A 38 -14.03 11.93 -23.36
N CYS A 39 -12.78 11.72 -23.00
CA CYS A 39 -12.21 12.12 -21.73
C CYS A 39 -12.27 13.63 -21.50
N ALA A 40 -12.06 14.44 -22.54
CA ALA A 40 -12.15 15.89 -22.48
C ALA A 40 -13.54 16.40 -22.08
N THR A 41 -14.59 15.63 -22.35
CA THR A 41 -15.97 15.95 -21.94
C THR A 41 -16.38 15.26 -20.65
N PHE A 42 -15.95 14.02 -20.47
CA PHE A 42 -16.33 13.15 -19.34
C PHE A 42 -15.81 13.67 -17.99
N THR A 43 -14.62 14.25 -17.96
CA THR A 43 -14.01 14.79 -16.73
C THR A 43 -14.52 16.17 -16.31
N LYS A 44 -15.35 16.83 -17.15
CA LYS A 44 -15.90 18.17 -16.85
C LYS A 44 -17.09 18.17 -15.88
N SER A 45 -17.69 17.01 -15.64
CA SER A 45 -18.85 16.87 -14.74
C SER A 45 -18.77 15.55 -13.97
N THR A 46 -19.35 15.50 -12.78
CA THR A 46 -19.48 14.26 -12.02
C THR A 46 -20.47 13.33 -12.71
N VAL A 47 -20.01 12.25 -13.33
CA VAL A 47 -20.86 11.24 -13.96
C VAL A 47 -21.02 10.08 -13.01
N THR A 48 -22.26 9.83 -12.58
CA THR A 48 -22.61 8.70 -11.70
C THR A 48 -23.44 7.63 -12.44
N ALA A 49 -24.00 8.00 -13.60
CA ALA A 49 -24.85 7.09 -14.37
C ALA A 49 -24.02 6.07 -15.17
N THR A 50 -24.44 4.82 -15.11
CA THR A 50 -23.86 3.72 -15.91
C THR A 50 -24.49 3.59 -17.29
N THR A 51 -25.53 4.37 -17.58
CA THR A 51 -26.23 4.42 -18.88
C THR A 51 -25.64 5.50 -19.76
N GLY A 52 -25.51 5.23 -21.08
CA GLY A 52 -24.94 6.18 -22.04
C GLY A 52 -23.41 6.19 -22.11
N LEU A 53 -22.75 5.25 -21.46
CA LEU A 53 -21.32 5.05 -21.60
C LEU A 53 -20.98 4.46 -22.98
N PRO A 54 -19.81 4.76 -23.57
CA PRO A 54 -19.40 4.19 -24.83
C PRO A 54 -19.21 2.66 -24.70
N ALA A 55 -19.35 1.93 -25.80
CA ALA A 55 -19.26 0.47 -25.80
C ALA A 55 -17.96 -0.08 -25.20
N TRP A 56 -16.87 0.65 -25.30
CA TRP A 56 -15.58 0.27 -24.72
C TRP A 56 -15.50 0.42 -23.18
N ALA A 57 -16.47 1.07 -22.54
CA ALA A 57 -16.53 1.21 -21.09
C ALA A 57 -16.60 -0.14 -20.35
N THR A 58 -16.96 -1.21 -21.06
CA THR A 58 -16.86 -2.60 -20.56
C THR A 58 -15.45 -2.96 -20.11
N ASN A 59 -14.41 -2.41 -20.76
CA ASN A 59 -13.01 -2.59 -20.33
C ASN A 59 -12.72 -1.96 -18.96
N CYS A 60 -13.55 -1.00 -18.55
CA CYS A 60 -13.54 -0.34 -17.26
C CYS A 60 -14.66 -0.84 -16.34
N SER A 61 -15.18 -2.05 -16.58
CA SER A 61 -16.30 -2.67 -15.84
C SER A 61 -17.54 -1.76 -15.76
N ASN A 62 -17.74 -0.88 -16.73
CA ASN A 62 -18.79 0.15 -16.77
C ASN A 62 -18.84 1.03 -15.50
N LYS A 63 -17.69 1.26 -14.83
CA LYS A 63 -17.59 2.09 -13.62
C LYS A 63 -17.19 3.53 -13.98
N PRO A 64 -18.09 4.53 -13.86
CA PRO A 64 -17.78 5.92 -14.19
C PRO A 64 -16.59 6.48 -13.42
N SER A 65 -16.42 6.11 -12.16
CA SER A 65 -15.29 6.54 -11.33
C SER A 65 -13.93 6.05 -11.87
N GLN A 66 -13.87 4.82 -12.36
CA GLN A 66 -12.66 4.24 -12.94
C GLN A 66 -12.34 4.88 -14.29
N ILE A 67 -13.36 5.09 -15.12
CA ILE A 67 -13.23 5.79 -16.40
C ILE A 67 -12.74 7.23 -16.17
N SER A 68 -13.30 7.95 -15.20
CA SER A 68 -12.91 9.33 -14.87
C SER A 68 -11.47 9.40 -14.36
N ALA A 69 -11.04 8.46 -13.51
CA ALA A 69 -9.67 8.38 -13.01
C ALA A 69 -8.69 8.18 -14.17
N GLU A 70 -8.93 7.22 -15.05
CA GLU A 70 -8.05 6.92 -16.20
C GLU A 70 -8.06 8.03 -17.26
N CYS A 71 -9.22 8.69 -17.49
CA CYS A 71 -9.30 9.88 -18.31
C CYS A 71 -8.43 11.03 -17.76
N THR A 72 -8.50 11.26 -16.44
CA THR A 72 -7.68 12.28 -15.79
C THR A 72 -6.19 11.96 -15.90
N CYS A 73 -5.82 10.70 -15.75
CA CYS A 73 -4.44 10.23 -15.83
C CYS A 73 -3.81 10.42 -17.23
N ASN A 74 -4.57 10.11 -18.27
CA ASN A 74 -4.02 10.04 -19.61
C ASN A 74 -4.28 11.32 -20.43
N TYR A 75 -5.27 12.14 -20.04
CA TYR A 75 -5.72 13.30 -20.83
C TYR A 75 -6.00 14.55 -20.00
N SER A 76 -5.50 14.67 -18.78
CA SER A 76 -5.60 15.89 -17.99
C SER A 76 -4.65 16.96 -18.54
N GLY A 77 -5.18 17.89 -19.34
CA GLY A 77 -4.42 19.05 -19.74
C GLY A 77 -4.73 19.63 -21.10
N ALA A 78 -5.94 20.14 -21.29
CA ALA A 78 -6.17 21.16 -22.33
C ALA A 78 -6.46 22.51 -21.65
N GLY A 79 -5.42 23.17 -21.16
CA GLY A 79 -5.52 24.50 -20.59
C GLY A 79 -4.33 24.90 -19.73
N GLY A 80 -3.13 24.92 -20.31
CA GLY A 80 -1.95 25.45 -19.62
C GLY A 80 -0.69 25.16 -20.42
N SER A 81 -0.03 26.20 -20.90
CA SER A 81 1.12 26.20 -21.80
C SER A 81 2.22 25.25 -21.37
N SER A 82 2.53 24.32 -22.26
CA SER A 82 3.66 23.39 -22.19
C SER A 82 4.96 24.12 -22.58
N PRO A 83 6.08 23.94 -21.86
CA PRO A 83 7.38 24.22 -22.46
C PRO A 83 7.79 23.01 -23.33
N THR A 84 7.89 23.27 -24.61
CA THR A 84 8.41 22.35 -25.62
C THR A 84 9.90 22.06 -25.31
N THR A 85 10.21 20.88 -24.83
CA THR A 85 11.58 20.38 -24.80
C THR A 85 11.75 19.39 -25.96
N THR A 86 12.47 19.83 -26.97
CA THR A 86 12.86 19.04 -28.14
C THR A 86 13.76 17.89 -27.69
N LEU A 87 13.26 16.65 -27.75
CA LEU A 87 14.07 15.45 -27.51
C LEU A 87 14.94 15.22 -28.74
N LYS A 88 16.23 15.54 -28.61
CA LYS A 88 17.25 15.17 -29.58
C LYS A 88 17.63 13.70 -29.30
N THR A 89 17.22 12.81 -30.18
CA THR A 89 17.62 11.40 -30.15
C THR A 89 19.11 11.30 -30.37
N THR A 90 19.88 10.98 -29.35
CA THR A 90 21.26 10.52 -29.47
C THR A 90 21.33 9.12 -28.89
N THR A 91 21.46 8.13 -29.77
CA THR A 91 21.87 6.78 -29.40
C THR A 91 23.28 6.81 -28.86
N THR A 92 23.44 6.59 -27.55
CA THR A 92 24.74 6.26 -26.96
C THR A 92 24.57 5.03 -26.07
N ALA A 93 25.34 4.02 -26.39
CA ALA A 93 25.39 2.76 -25.62
C ALA A 93 25.87 2.99 -24.19
N GLY A 94 25.20 2.32 -23.26
CA GLY A 94 25.69 1.84 -21.99
C GLY A 94 26.50 2.77 -21.10
N SER A 95 25.84 3.38 -20.14
CA SER A 95 26.44 3.65 -18.83
C SER A 95 25.31 3.45 -17.82
N GLY A 96 25.48 2.50 -16.88
CA GLY A 96 24.51 2.23 -15.83
C GLY A 96 24.23 3.51 -15.07
N GLY A 97 23.06 4.07 -15.28
CA GLY A 97 22.58 5.21 -14.50
C GLY A 97 22.56 4.81 -13.02
N ALA A 98 23.20 5.58 -12.17
CA ALA A 98 23.11 5.39 -10.72
C ALA A 98 21.62 5.39 -10.34
N ILE A 99 21.14 4.28 -9.78
CA ILE A 99 19.80 4.20 -9.21
C ILE A 99 19.82 5.11 -7.97
N THR A 100 18.99 6.14 -7.98
CA THR A 100 18.93 7.12 -6.89
C THR A 100 17.95 6.62 -5.81
N THR A 101 18.17 7.04 -4.58
CA THR A 101 17.26 6.82 -3.45
C THR A 101 15.83 7.20 -3.83
N PRO A 102 14.80 6.41 -3.45
CA PRO A 102 13.39 6.67 -3.76
C PRO A 102 12.96 8.08 -3.37
N ALA A 103 12.34 8.81 -4.29
CA ALA A 103 11.96 10.20 -4.07
C ALA A 103 10.59 10.32 -3.39
N GLY A 104 10.45 11.31 -2.52
CA GLY A 104 9.16 11.66 -1.91
C GLY A 104 8.73 10.74 -0.76
N VAL A 105 9.66 9.95 -0.21
CA VAL A 105 9.45 9.19 1.03
C VAL A 105 9.92 10.03 2.22
N THR A 106 9.07 10.19 3.24
CA THR A 106 9.45 10.81 4.50
C THR A 106 10.15 9.77 5.36
N THR A 107 11.38 10.04 5.81
CA THR A 107 12.24 9.11 6.58
C THR A 107 12.33 9.43 8.07
N THR A 108 11.59 10.43 8.52
CA THR A 108 11.58 10.85 9.92
C THR A 108 10.16 10.80 10.48
N LEU A 109 10.04 10.34 11.72
CA LEU A 109 8.75 10.36 12.42
C LEU A 109 8.24 11.81 12.52
N PRO A 110 7.04 12.11 12.00
CA PRO A 110 6.48 13.46 12.11
C PRO A 110 6.20 13.86 13.54
N ALA A 111 6.28 15.16 13.82
CA ALA A 111 5.87 15.69 15.11
C ALA A 111 4.37 15.46 15.34
N SER A 112 4.02 14.93 16.51
CA SER A 112 2.62 14.73 16.91
C SER A 112 1.92 16.07 17.14
N LYS A 113 0.68 16.18 16.66
CA LYS A 113 -0.23 17.32 16.92
C LYS A 113 -1.10 17.13 18.17
N GLY A 114 -0.66 16.34 19.10
CA GLY A 114 -1.34 16.01 20.36
C GLY A 114 -1.30 14.52 20.62
N ALA A 115 -1.84 14.10 21.77
CA ALA A 115 -1.86 12.70 22.18
C ALA A 115 -3.25 12.28 22.67
N THR A 116 -3.57 11.01 22.51
CA THR A 116 -4.79 10.38 23.01
C THR A 116 -4.46 8.97 23.46
N SER A 117 -4.88 8.60 24.65
CA SER A 117 -4.76 7.24 25.16
C SER A 117 -6.12 6.62 25.40
N THR A 118 -6.25 5.33 25.10
CA THR A 118 -7.49 4.57 25.30
C THR A 118 -7.23 3.23 25.98
N SER A 119 -8.20 2.74 26.74
CA SER A 119 -8.11 1.43 27.38
C SER A 119 -8.53 0.27 26.46
N LYS A 120 -9.07 0.58 25.29
CA LYS A 120 -9.54 -0.40 24.28
C LYS A 120 -9.11 0.03 22.89
N ALA A 121 -9.06 -0.91 21.97
CA ALA A 121 -8.87 -0.62 20.57
C ALA A 121 -9.97 0.31 20.02
N ILE A 122 -9.60 1.20 19.11
CA ILE A 122 -10.54 2.06 18.38
C ILE A 122 -11.00 1.30 17.13
N THR A 123 -12.29 1.01 17.05
CA THR A 123 -12.85 0.34 15.87
C THR A 123 -13.30 1.37 14.83
N VAL A 124 -12.84 1.20 13.59
CA VAL A 124 -13.29 1.96 12.43
C VAL A 124 -14.27 1.09 11.64
N SER A 125 -15.53 1.52 11.56
CA SER A 125 -16.58 0.76 10.89
C SER A 125 -16.32 0.57 9.40
N ALA A 126 -16.94 -0.46 8.82
CA ALA A 126 -16.78 -0.82 7.41
C ALA A 126 -17.00 0.37 6.46
N GLY A 127 -16.05 0.58 5.56
CA GLY A 127 -16.08 1.66 4.57
C GLY A 127 -15.92 3.08 5.13
N GLN A 128 -15.73 3.24 6.45
CA GLN A 128 -15.53 4.56 7.06
C GLN A 128 -14.07 4.97 7.07
N THR A 129 -13.85 6.29 7.14
CA THR A 129 -12.52 6.87 7.29
C THR A 129 -12.38 7.47 8.69
N TYR A 130 -11.31 7.10 9.37
CA TYR A 130 -10.84 7.73 10.60
C TYR A 130 -9.59 8.55 10.31
N ASP A 131 -9.68 9.87 10.42
CA ASP A 131 -8.53 10.77 10.32
C ASP A 131 -8.09 11.20 11.73
N GLY A 132 -6.90 10.78 12.15
CA GLY A 132 -6.35 11.09 13.46
C GLY A 132 -5.70 12.47 13.56
N GLY A 133 -5.61 13.24 12.47
CA GLY A 133 -5.07 14.61 12.45
C GLY A 133 -3.60 14.68 12.89
N MET A 134 -2.83 13.64 12.68
CA MET A 134 -1.43 13.48 13.14
C MET A 134 -1.27 13.51 14.67
N LYS A 135 -2.28 13.10 15.44
CA LYS A 135 -2.14 12.85 16.87
C LYS A 135 -1.45 11.51 17.12
N LYS A 136 -0.79 11.41 18.28
CA LYS A 136 -0.28 10.13 18.78
C LYS A 136 -1.38 9.40 19.56
N PHE A 137 -1.63 8.15 19.19
CA PHE A 137 -2.56 7.24 19.84
C PHE A 137 -1.80 6.15 20.55
N ASP A 138 -2.20 5.84 21.77
CA ASP A 138 -1.56 4.82 22.58
C ASP A 138 -2.55 4.11 23.51
N ARG A 139 -2.13 3.00 24.12
CA ARG A 139 -2.94 2.27 25.10
C ARG A 139 -2.61 2.75 26.51
N SER A 140 -3.66 2.84 27.34
CA SER A 140 -3.49 3.10 28.78
C SER A 140 -4.58 2.34 29.54
N PRO A 141 -4.19 1.37 30.40
CA PRO A 141 -2.81 0.96 30.70
C PRO A 141 -2.08 0.37 29.49
N ARG A 142 -0.74 0.33 29.55
CA ARG A 142 0.12 -0.35 28.57
C ARG A 142 -0.28 -1.83 28.48
N VAL A 143 -0.37 -2.34 27.24
CA VAL A 143 -0.66 -3.75 26.94
C VAL A 143 0.46 -4.44 26.17
N CYS A 144 1.49 -3.69 25.77
CA CYS A 144 2.65 -4.26 25.10
C CYS A 144 3.45 -5.17 26.06
N GLU A 145 3.61 -6.41 25.67
CA GLU A 145 4.43 -7.45 26.33
C GLU A 145 5.47 -8.00 25.36
N GLU A 146 6.16 -7.09 24.65
CA GLU A 146 7.18 -7.37 23.63
C GLU A 146 6.64 -8.32 22.54
N GLN A 147 7.32 -9.41 22.22
CA GLN A 147 6.94 -10.36 21.16
C GLN A 147 5.91 -11.40 21.64
N THR A 148 5.07 -11.06 22.57
CA THR A 148 3.99 -11.94 23.02
C THR A 148 2.80 -11.79 22.07
N GLU A 149 2.47 -12.87 21.35
CA GLU A 149 1.30 -12.93 20.46
C GLU A 149 0.02 -12.72 21.29
N THR A 150 -0.74 -11.70 20.96
CA THR A 150 -2.02 -11.38 21.59
C THR A 150 -3.14 -11.38 20.56
N GLY A 151 -3.92 -10.34 20.44
CA GLY A 151 -4.98 -10.30 19.44
C GLY A 151 -5.55 -8.90 19.24
N GLU A 152 -6.57 -8.82 18.40
CA GLU A 152 -7.16 -7.52 18.03
C GLU A 152 -7.68 -6.69 19.21
N ALA A 153 -7.91 -7.32 20.38
CA ALA A 153 -8.31 -6.59 21.59
C ALA A 153 -7.19 -5.69 22.12
N ASP A 154 -5.93 -6.06 21.85
CA ASP A 154 -4.75 -5.32 22.29
C ASP A 154 -4.13 -4.44 21.19
N ALA A 155 -4.74 -4.42 20.00
CA ALA A 155 -4.43 -3.47 18.95
C ALA A 155 -4.76 -2.02 19.34
N MET A 156 -4.17 -1.05 18.68
CA MET A 156 -4.59 0.35 18.80
C MET A 156 -5.85 0.62 17.97
N PHE A 157 -5.90 0.08 16.75
CA PHE A 157 -7.04 0.21 15.83
C PHE A 157 -7.47 -1.13 15.27
N VAL A 158 -8.80 -1.30 15.14
CA VAL A 158 -9.40 -2.42 14.40
C VAL A 158 -10.21 -1.84 13.25
N LEU A 159 -9.84 -2.18 12.03
CA LEU A 159 -10.47 -1.71 10.81
C LEU A 159 -11.38 -2.79 10.24
N GLU A 160 -12.67 -2.50 10.16
CA GLU A 160 -13.62 -3.35 9.45
C GLU A 160 -13.43 -3.24 7.92
N ALA A 161 -14.06 -4.15 7.16
CA ALA A 161 -13.84 -4.24 5.71
C ALA A 161 -14.01 -2.90 4.97
N GLY A 162 -13.02 -2.52 4.20
CA GLY A 162 -13.01 -1.28 3.41
C GLY A 162 -12.75 -0.01 4.21
N ALA A 163 -12.46 -0.11 5.51
CA ALA A 163 -12.18 1.06 6.35
C ALA A 163 -10.83 1.71 5.99
N THR A 164 -10.73 2.99 6.25
CA THR A 164 -9.52 3.80 6.05
C THR A 164 -9.05 4.42 7.36
N LEU A 165 -7.75 4.29 7.65
CA LEU A 165 -7.06 4.98 8.73
C LEU A 165 -6.10 6.00 8.13
N ALA A 166 -6.19 7.26 8.54
CA ALA A 166 -5.38 8.33 7.98
C ALA A 166 -4.75 9.22 9.06
N ASN A 167 -3.52 9.69 8.78
CA ASN A 167 -2.85 10.72 9.59
C ASN A 167 -2.77 10.36 11.08
N VAL A 168 -2.20 9.21 11.40
CA VAL A 168 -2.09 8.67 12.77
C VAL A 168 -0.64 8.38 13.11
N ILE A 169 -0.25 8.66 14.35
CA ILE A 169 0.97 8.13 14.95
C ILE A 169 0.56 7.14 16.04
N ILE A 170 1.06 5.92 15.98
CA ILE A 170 0.82 4.87 16.97
C ILE A 170 2.02 4.79 17.91
N GLY A 171 1.76 4.79 19.20
CA GLY A 171 2.77 4.74 20.26
C GLY A 171 3.16 3.32 20.67
N PRO A 172 4.08 3.18 21.64
CA PRO A 172 4.67 1.90 22.03
C PRO A 172 3.86 1.08 23.05
N ASP A 173 2.79 1.61 23.61
CA ASP A 173 2.09 0.94 24.73
C ASP A 173 0.98 -0.02 24.28
N GLN A 174 0.69 -0.07 22.99
CA GLN A 174 -0.20 -1.04 22.35
C GLN A 174 0.58 -2.33 21.96
N ALA A 175 -0.08 -3.46 21.72
CA ALA A 175 0.60 -4.70 21.38
C ALA A 175 0.61 -4.97 19.86
N GLU A 176 -0.53 -4.82 19.19
CA GLU A 176 -0.81 -5.37 17.87
C GLU A 176 -1.04 -4.30 16.76
N GLY A 177 -0.70 -3.04 17.05
CA GLY A 177 -0.81 -1.94 16.08
C GLY A 177 -2.20 -1.79 15.47
N VAL A 178 -2.36 -2.19 14.23
CA VAL A 178 -3.61 -2.11 13.46
C VAL A 178 -4.01 -3.49 12.96
N HIS A 179 -5.25 -3.90 13.24
CA HIS A 179 -5.84 -5.11 12.65
C HIS A 179 -6.84 -4.76 11.56
N CYS A 180 -6.66 -5.27 10.35
CA CYS A 180 -7.62 -5.16 9.26
C CYS A 180 -8.39 -6.47 9.11
N LYS A 181 -9.68 -6.48 9.46
CA LYS A 181 -10.56 -7.66 9.38
C LYS A 181 -10.96 -8.02 7.96
N GLY A 182 -10.97 -7.05 7.06
CA GLY A 182 -11.12 -7.20 5.62
C GLY A 182 -10.07 -6.34 4.90
N THR A 183 -10.32 -5.98 3.65
CA THR A 183 -9.46 -4.99 2.97
C THR A 183 -9.49 -3.66 3.71
N CYS A 184 -8.37 -2.96 3.74
CA CYS A 184 -8.24 -1.68 4.42
C CYS A 184 -7.30 -0.74 3.67
N THR A 185 -7.35 0.54 4.01
CA THR A 185 -6.40 1.54 3.51
C THR A 185 -5.80 2.30 4.68
N LEU A 186 -4.48 2.34 4.75
CA LEU A 186 -3.72 3.14 5.69
C LEU A 186 -3.01 4.25 4.91
N THR A 187 -3.24 5.51 5.27
CA THR A 187 -2.61 6.66 4.61
C THR A 187 -1.88 7.51 5.63
N ASN A 188 -0.56 7.66 5.47
CA ASN A 188 0.26 8.46 6.39
C ASN A 188 0.11 8.00 7.85
N VAL A 189 0.23 6.68 8.07
CA VAL A 189 0.20 6.06 9.40
C VAL A 189 1.62 5.73 9.83
N TRP A 190 1.96 6.07 11.07
CA TRP A 190 3.28 5.95 11.63
C TRP A 190 3.26 5.13 12.91
N TRP A 191 4.19 4.20 13.07
CA TRP A 191 4.43 3.48 14.31
C TRP A 191 5.76 3.95 14.89
N SER A 192 5.71 4.66 16.01
CA SER A 192 6.91 5.24 16.64
C SER A 192 7.80 4.19 17.30
N ASP A 193 7.21 3.07 17.66
CA ASP A 193 7.87 1.90 18.25
C ASP A 193 6.86 0.74 18.14
N VAL A 194 7.21 -0.29 17.38
CA VAL A 194 6.34 -1.45 17.16
C VAL A 194 6.55 -2.44 18.29
N CYS A 195 5.46 -2.92 18.91
CA CYS A 195 5.54 -3.92 19.95
C CYS A 195 5.65 -5.33 19.35
N GLU A 196 4.53 -5.99 19.01
CA GLU A 196 4.53 -7.27 18.32
C GLU A 196 4.51 -7.05 16.81
N ASP A 197 3.36 -6.71 16.23
CA ASP A 197 3.21 -6.35 14.81
C ASP A 197 2.68 -4.92 14.64
N ALA A 198 3.06 -4.22 13.58
CA ALA A 198 2.50 -2.91 13.28
C ALA A 198 1.12 -3.03 12.60
N LEU A 199 0.97 -3.99 11.69
CA LEU A 199 -0.26 -4.19 10.90
C LEU A 199 -0.51 -5.68 10.66
N THR A 200 -1.67 -6.18 11.06
CA THR A 200 -2.13 -7.54 10.79
C THR A 200 -3.27 -7.53 9.76
N LEU A 201 -3.08 -8.19 8.62
CA LEU A 201 -4.05 -8.29 7.54
C LEU A 201 -4.78 -9.63 7.58
N LYS A 202 -6.12 -9.60 7.73
CA LYS A 202 -7.01 -10.78 7.83
C LYS A 202 -8.01 -10.88 6.66
N GLN A 203 -7.85 -10.08 5.61
CA GLN A 203 -8.72 -10.10 4.42
C GLN A 203 -8.76 -11.47 3.77
N SER A 204 -9.92 -11.90 3.27
CA SER A 204 -10.06 -13.17 2.54
C SER A 204 -9.70 -13.06 1.06
N SER A 205 -9.67 -11.85 0.50
CA SER A 205 -9.31 -11.54 -0.88
C SER A 205 -9.22 -10.02 -1.07
N GLY A 206 -8.92 -9.56 -2.28
CA GLY A 206 -8.84 -8.15 -2.63
C GLY A 206 -7.50 -7.52 -2.28
N THR A 207 -7.44 -6.19 -2.25
CA THR A 207 -6.20 -5.44 -2.01
C THR A 207 -6.35 -4.49 -0.84
N SER A 208 -5.42 -4.56 0.11
CA SER A 208 -5.20 -3.54 1.14
C SER A 208 -4.05 -2.63 0.75
N TYR A 209 -4.13 -1.38 1.15
CA TYR A 209 -3.17 -0.35 0.77
C TYR A 209 -2.51 0.28 1.99
N VAL A 210 -1.18 0.46 1.92
CA VAL A 210 -0.39 1.27 2.86
C VAL A 210 0.32 2.34 2.04
N ILE A 211 -0.07 3.61 2.25
CA ILE A 211 0.34 4.73 1.41
C ILE A 211 1.01 5.79 2.28
N GLY A 212 2.30 5.95 2.16
CA GLY A 212 3.09 6.81 3.04
C GLY A 212 3.13 6.29 4.48
N GLY A 213 3.75 7.05 5.37
CA GLY A 213 3.96 6.63 6.74
C GLY A 213 5.26 5.87 6.94
N GLY A 214 5.39 5.24 8.09
CA GLY A 214 6.57 4.44 8.41
C GLY A 214 6.50 3.76 9.77
N ALA A 215 7.36 2.78 9.98
CA ALA A 215 7.46 2.01 11.21
C ALA A 215 8.90 1.93 11.70
N PHE A 216 9.06 2.00 13.02
CA PHE A 216 10.32 1.94 13.72
C PHE A 216 10.31 0.81 14.74
N LYS A 217 11.45 0.12 14.87
CA LYS A 217 11.74 -0.88 15.91
C LYS A 217 10.77 -2.06 15.92
N ALA A 218 10.48 -2.62 14.76
CA ALA A 218 9.67 -3.83 14.62
C ALA A 218 10.58 -5.07 14.74
N SER A 219 10.79 -5.58 15.95
CA SER A 219 11.75 -6.66 16.22
C SER A 219 11.52 -7.91 15.36
N ASP A 220 10.28 -8.24 15.03
CA ASP A 220 9.94 -9.33 14.11
C ASP A 220 9.36 -8.79 12.79
N LYS A 221 8.13 -8.26 12.78
CA LYS A 221 7.43 -7.90 11.53
C LYS A 221 6.79 -6.51 11.61
N ILE A 222 6.78 -5.79 10.49
CA ILE A 222 5.92 -4.62 10.35
C ILE A 222 4.52 -5.08 9.91
N VAL A 223 4.41 -5.94 8.89
CA VAL A 223 3.13 -6.43 8.39
C VAL A 223 3.07 -7.95 8.47
N GLN A 224 2.15 -8.44 9.28
CA GLN A 224 1.74 -9.84 9.34
C GLN A 224 0.57 -10.07 8.39
N PHE A 225 0.79 -10.82 7.33
CA PHE A 225 -0.23 -11.10 6.33
C PHE A 225 -0.85 -12.47 6.56
N ASN A 226 -1.88 -12.54 7.39
CA ASN A 226 -2.60 -13.78 7.73
C ASN A 226 -3.67 -14.13 6.71
N GLY A 227 -4.35 -13.13 6.16
CA GLY A 227 -5.36 -13.30 5.12
C GLY A 227 -4.80 -13.66 3.75
N PHE A 228 -5.55 -13.39 2.68
CA PHE A 228 -5.20 -13.70 1.30
C PHE A 228 -5.41 -12.49 0.38
N GLY A 229 -4.94 -12.57 -0.86
CA GLY A 229 -5.04 -11.50 -1.84
C GLY A 229 -3.78 -10.64 -1.87
N THR A 230 -3.92 -9.31 -1.90
CA THR A 230 -2.80 -8.40 -2.16
C THR A 230 -2.63 -7.37 -1.04
N VAL A 231 -1.39 -7.07 -0.68
CA VAL A 231 -1.02 -5.84 0.02
C VAL A 231 -0.15 -4.98 -0.90
N SER A 232 -0.51 -3.71 -1.03
CA SER A 232 0.24 -2.72 -1.81
C SER A 232 0.78 -1.65 -0.86
N ILE A 233 2.10 -1.55 -0.77
CA ILE A 233 2.81 -0.62 0.11
C ILE A 233 3.56 0.38 -0.76
N SER A 234 3.31 1.66 -0.57
CA SER A 234 3.95 2.70 -1.35
C SER A 234 4.40 3.89 -0.51
N LYS A 235 5.57 4.47 -0.86
CA LYS A 235 6.15 5.65 -0.18
C LYS A 235 6.27 5.45 1.33
N PHE A 236 6.71 4.27 1.74
CA PHE A 236 6.78 3.86 3.13
C PHE A 236 8.23 3.83 3.63
N TYR A 237 8.43 4.16 4.90
CA TYR A 237 9.71 4.09 5.56
C TYR A 237 9.73 3.00 6.63
N ALA A 238 10.75 2.14 6.61
CA ALA A 238 10.97 1.12 7.63
C ALA A 238 12.38 1.28 8.20
N ASN A 239 12.49 1.30 9.54
CA ASN A 239 13.77 1.40 10.23
C ASN A 239 13.81 0.48 11.44
N ASP A 240 14.88 -0.29 11.58
CA ASP A 240 15.09 -1.25 12.67
C ASP A 240 13.95 -2.28 12.73
N TYR A 241 14.00 -3.26 11.82
CA TYR A 241 12.91 -4.22 11.65
C TYR A 241 13.43 -5.63 11.30
N GLY A 242 12.68 -6.66 11.66
CA GLY A 242 12.96 -8.03 11.23
C GLY A 242 12.52 -8.32 9.80
N LYS A 243 11.25 -8.01 9.46
CA LYS A 243 10.67 -8.15 8.12
C LYS A 243 9.68 -7.01 7.85
N VAL A 244 9.67 -6.45 6.62
CA VAL A 244 8.62 -5.48 6.29
C VAL A 244 7.28 -6.19 6.12
N VAL A 245 7.20 -7.28 5.36
CA VAL A 245 5.99 -8.09 5.24
C VAL A 245 6.33 -9.57 5.37
N ARG A 246 5.56 -10.29 6.19
CA ARG A 246 5.59 -11.74 6.27
C ARG A 246 4.21 -12.34 5.91
N SER A 247 4.15 -13.08 4.81
CA SER A 247 3.04 -13.99 4.56
C SER A 247 3.01 -15.07 5.64
N CYS A 248 1.87 -15.27 6.31
CA CYS A 248 1.82 -16.29 7.36
C CYS A 248 2.28 -17.65 6.85
N GLY A 249 3.29 -18.20 7.49
CA GLY A 249 3.95 -19.41 7.04
C GLY A 249 3.29 -20.70 7.54
N ASN A 250 2.59 -20.66 8.69
CA ASN A 250 2.10 -21.82 9.41
C ASN A 250 0.69 -21.64 10.00
N CYS A 251 -0.05 -20.62 9.57
CA CYS A 251 -1.42 -20.38 10.02
C CYS A 251 -2.34 -21.59 9.75
N SER A 252 -3.26 -21.84 10.66
CA SER A 252 -4.37 -22.77 10.40
C SER A 252 -5.22 -22.28 9.22
N GLY A 253 -5.56 -23.18 8.30
CA GLY A 253 -6.27 -22.81 7.06
C GLY A 253 -5.39 -22.15 5.99
N ASN A 254 -4.07 -22.21 6.15
CA ASN A 254 -3.13 -21.74 5.14
C ASN A 254 -3.30 -22.53 3.82
N GLY A 255 -2.96 -21.92 2.67
CA GLY A 255 -3.07 -22.58 1.36
C GLY A 255 -3.45 -21.66 0.21
N GLY A 256 -3.85 -20.41 0.49
CA GLY A 256 -4.12 -19.40 -0.51
C GLY A 256 -2.91 -18.52 -0.78
N ALA A 257 -2.84 -17.95 -1.98
CA ALA A 257 -1.77 -17.05 -2.40
C ALA A 257 -1.91 -15.66 -1.76
N ARG A 258 -0.75 -15.06 -1.46
CA ARG A 258 -0.60 -13.66 -1.03
C ARG A 258 0.35 -12.93 -1.97
N HIS A 259 -0.04 -11.73 -2.37
CA HIS A 259 0.74 -10.92 -3.28
C HIS A 259 1.19 -9.64 -2.58
N ILE A 260 2.49 -9.41 -2.53
CA ILE A 260 3.09 -8.23 -1.91
C ILE A 260 3.61 -7.35 -3.04
N ILE A 261 3.18 -6.10 -3.07
CA ILE A 261 3.64 -5.08 -4.02
C ILE A 261 4.23 -3.94 -3.20
N MET A 262 5.48 -3.61 -3.47
CA MET A 262 6.19 -2.48 -2.86
C MET A 262 6.66 -1.52 -3.94
N ASP A 263 6.37 -0.23 -3.78
CA ASP A 263 6.85 0.82 -4.66
C ASP A 263 7.29 2.05 -3.88
N ASN A 264 8.47 2.57 -4.15
CA ASN A 264 9.06 3.68 -3.41
C ASN A 264 9.11 3.42 -1.89
N VAL A 265 9.65 2.27 -1.48
CA VAL A 265 9.90 1.92 -0.07
C VAL A 265 11.37 2.16 0.25
N ILE A 266 11.63 2.82 1.37
CA ILE A 266 12.96 2.98 1.96
C ILE A 266 13.00 2.14 3.23
N ALA A 267 13.91 1.17 3.29
CA ALA A 267 14.04 0.25 4.42
C ALA A 267 15.51 0.13 4.82
N VAL A 268 15.81 0.47 6.07
CA VAL A 268 17.18 0.55 6.59
C VAL A 268 17.31 -0.11 7.97
N ASP A 269 18.51 -0.52 8.29
CA ASP A 269 18.86 -1.13 9.58
C ASP A 269 17.99 -2.37 9.90
N GLY A 270 17.67 -3.19 8.88
CA GLY A 270 16.71 -4.25 9.09
C GLY A 270 16.95 -5.55 8.33
N GLY A 271 15.97 -6.43 8.42
CA GLY A 271 15.92 -7.71 7.73
C GLY A 271 15.36 -7.62 6.32
N VAL A 272 14.61 -8.65 5.90
CA VAL A 272 14.09 -8.74 4.54
C VAL A 272 12.86 -7.87 4.31
N LEU A 273 12.68 -7.41 3.07
CA LEU A 273 11.43 -6.74 2.69
C LEU A 273 10.25 -7.74 2.69
N CYS A 274 10.41 -8.92 2.10
CA CYS A 274 9.35 -9.91 1.97
C CYS A 274 9.75 -11.29 2.46
N GLY A 275 8.91 -11.91 3.28
CA GLY A 275 8.94 -13.36 3.55
C GLY A 275 7.71 -14.02 2.93
N ILE A 276 7.89 -14.88 1.92
CA ILE A 276 6.81 -15.46 1.08
C ILE A 276 6.84 -16.99 1.05
N ASN A 277 5.66 -17.63 0.90
CA ASN A 277 5.54 -19.07 0.81
C ASN A 277 5.28 -19.49 -0.63
N THR A 278 6.32 -19.92 -1.35
CA THR A 278 6.24 -20.16 -2.80
C THR A 278 5.39 -21.36 -3.18
N ASN A 279 5.24 -22.34 -2.27
CA ASN A 279 4.36 -23.49 -2.48
C ASN A 279 2.85 -23.12 -2.49
N TYR A 280 2.47 -21.94 -2.00
CA TYR A 280 1.11 -21.41 -2.08
C TYR A 280 0.94 -20.39 -3.23
N GLY A 281 2.01 -20.13 -3.99
CA GLY A 281 1.97 -19.16 -5.08
C GLY A 281 2.12 -17.70 -4.61
N ASP A 282 2.62 -17.47 -3.40
CA ASP A 282 2.91 -16.12 -2.93
C ASP A 282 3.91 -15.41 -3.84
N THR A 283 3.74 -14.11 -4.02
CA THR A 283 4.67 -13.28 -4.79
C THR A 283 5.05 -12.00 -4.06
N CYS A 284 6.26 -11.52 -4.33
CA CYS A 284 6.71 -10.19 -3.91
C CYS A 284 7.31 -9.45 -5.12
N VAL A 285 6.76 -8.28 -5.40
CA VAL A 285 7.25 -7.38 -6.45
C VAL A 285 7.69 -6.08 -5.81
N VAL A 286 8.97 -5.74 -5.97
CA VAL A 286 9.57 -4.54 -5.40
C VAL A 286 10.03 -3.64 -6.54
N THR A 287 9.55 -2.39 -6.55
CA THR A 287 9.90 -1.40 -7.56
C THR A 287 10.38 -0.11 -6.91
N ASN A 288 11.35 0.57 -7.56
CA ASN A 288 11.82 1.90 -7.17
C ASN A 288 12.10 2.06 -5.67
N SER A 289 12.65 1.03 -5.05
CA SER A 289 12.81 0.94 -3.59
C SER A 289 14.27 0.71 -3.21
N CYS A 290 14.60 0.93 -1.95
CA CYS A 290 15.91 0.58 -1.43
C CYS A 290 15.84 -0.21 -0.11
N GLN A 291 16.82 -1.07 0.08
CA GLN A 291 17.12 -1.74 1.35
C GLN A 291 18.65 -1.88 1.46
N ASP A 292 19.21 -1.35 2.52
CA ASP A 292 20.63 -1.07 2.69
C ASP A 292 21.56 -2.32 2.64
N ASP A 293 21.06 -3.49 3.00
CA ASP A 293 21.79 -4.77 3.00
C ASP A 293 21.44 -5.71 1.82
N ASN A 294 20.66 -5.24 0.81
CA ASN A 294 20.19 -6.06 -0.30
C ASN A 294 19.31 -7.26 0.10
N LYS A 295 18.57 -7.16 1.20
CA LYS A 295 17.69 -8.21 1.71
C LYS A 295 16.27 -8.04 1.14
N ILE A 296 16.03 -8.52 -0.09
CA ILE A 296 14.75 -8.28 -0.78
C ILE A 296 13.70 -9.30 -0.37
N CYS A 297 13.97 -10.60 -0.55
CA CYS A 297 13.00 -11.65 -0.24
C CYS A 297 13.67 -12.83 0.45
N ASP A 298 12.90 -13.46 1.36
CA ASP A 298 13.12 -14.83 1.80
C ASP A 298 11.95 -15.70 1.34
N ARG A 299 12.26 -16.87 0.78
CA ARG A 299 11.28 -17.82 0.27
C ARG A 299 11.20 -19.03 1.20
N TYR A 300 9.98 -19.46 1.47
CA TYR A 300 9.66 -20.53 2.41
C TYR A 300 8.74 -21.57 1.79
N THR A 301 8.70 -22.75 2.38
CA THR A 301 7.63 -23.72 2.19
C THR A 301 6.64 -23.58 3.34
N GLY A 302 5.50 -22.94 3.07
CA GLY A 302 4.45 -22.77 4.06
C GLY A 302 3.71 -24.08 4.38
N ASN A 303 3.07 -24.11 5.54
CA ASN A 303 2.24 -25.23 5.99
C ASN A 303 0.99 -24.72 6.73
N ASN A 304 0.11 -25.64 7.11
CA ASN A 304 -1.09 -25.36 7.91
C ASN A 304 -1.11 -26.15 9.23
N SER A 305 0.04 -26.65 9.63
CA SER A 305 0.20 -27.52 10.81
C SER A 305 0.73 -26.79 12.04
N GLY A 306 1.07 -25.50 11.91
CA GLY A 306 1.71 -24.74 12.97
C GLY A 306 3.23 -24.97 13.06
N ALA A 307 3.81 -25.86 12.25
CA ALA A 307 5.25 -26.10 12.25
C ALA A 307 6.02 -24.92 11.66
N GLU A 308 7.26 -24.70 12.10
CA GLU A 308 8.09 -23.62 11.53
C GLU A 308 8.35 -23.86 10.04
N PRO A 309 8.03 -22.87 9.16
CA PRO A 309 8.21 -23.01 7.73
C PRO A 309 9.70 -23.03 7.35
N PRO A 310 10.22 -24.06 6.68
CA PRO A 310 11.60 -24.08 6.25
C PRO A 310 11.86 -23.01 5.19
N LYS A 311 12.94 -22.25 5.39
CA LYS A 311 13.48 -21.32 4.39
C LYS A 311 14.15 -22.10 3.27
N ILE A 312 13.76 -21.83 2.02
CA ILE A 312 14.24 -22.53 0.83
C ILE A 312 15.09 -21.67 -0.10
N GLY A 313 15.20 -20.37 0.17
CA GLY A 313 16.04 -19.47 -0.61
C GLY A 313 15.87 -18.00 -0.23
N SER A 314 16.78 -17.18 -0.74
CA SER A 314 16.80 -15.72 -0.54
C SER A 314 17.01 -15.00 -1.87
N GLY A 315 16.64 -13.73 -1.89
CA GLY A 315 16.78 -12.82 -3.03
C GLY A 315 15.78 -13.08 -4.17
N PRO A 316 15.80 -12.22 -5.20
CA PRO A 316 14.95 -12.35 -6.37
C PRO A 316 15.24 -13.65 -7.13
N ASP A 317 14.18 -14.32 -7.60
CA ASP A 317 14.26 -15.52 -8.44
C ASP A 317 13.59 -15.35 -9.81
N GLY A 318 13.06 -14.15 -10.08
CA GLY A 318 12.38 -13.81 -11.33
C GLY A 318 10.97 -14.39 -11.47
N THR A 319 10.54 -15.25 -10.56
CA THR A 319 9.20 -15.88 -10.56
C THR A 319 8.37 -15.37 -9.40
N TYR A 320 8.73 -15.73 -8.18
CA TYR A 320 8.00 -15.39 -6.96
C TYR A 320 8.48 -14.07 -6.35
N CYS A 321 9.77 -13.77 -6.47
CA CYS A 321 10.38 -12.53 -6.02
C CYS A 321 11.00 -11.77 -7.19
N LYS A 322 10.55 -10.53 -7.41
CA LYS A 322 11.02 -9.65 -8.48
C LYS A 322 11.40 -8.30 -7.92
N ALA A 323 12.49 -7.73 -8.41
CA ALA A 323 12.91 -6.37 -8.07
C ALA A 323 13.32 -5.61 -9.33
N THR A 324 12.87 -4.36 -9.46
CA THR A 324 13.21 -3.47 -10.57
C THR A 324 13.40 -2.04 -10.02
N GLY A 325 14.42 -1.33 -10.49
CA GLY A 325 14.73 0.00 -9.94
C GLY A 325 15.12 -0.03 -8.46
N PHE A 326 15.68 -1.15 -8.01
CA PHE A 326 16.09 -1.37 -6.63
C PHE A 326 17.54 -0.97 -6.40
N THR A 327 17.85 -0.43 -5.21
CA THR A 327 19.20 -0.02 -4.82
C THR A 327 19.47 -0.35 -3.35
N THR A 328 20.75 -0.45 -2.99
CA THR A 328 21.21 -0.50 -1.59
C THR A 328 21.57 0.88 -1.03
N ALA A 329 21.56 1.90 -1.86
CA ALA A 329 21.81 3.28 -1.44
C ALA A 329 20.49 3.91 -0.96
N CYS A 330 20.23 3.76 0.31
CA CYS A 330 19.14 4.42 0.99
C CYS A 330 19.61 5.75 1.61
#